data_e8bb9c70a3e47f8d69dd0478b0026a26
#
_entry.id   e8bb9c70a3e47f8d69dd0478b0026a26
#
_cell.length_a   1.000
_cell.length_b   1.000
_cell.length_c   1.000
_cell.angle_alpha   90.00
_cell.angle_beta   90.00
_cell.angle_gamma   90.00
#
_symmetry.space_group_name_H-M   'P 1'
#
loop_
_entity.id
_entity.type
_entity.pdbx_description
1 polymer ?
#
loop_
_entity_poly.entity_id
_entity_poly.type
_entity_poly.pdbx_seq_one_letter_code
_entity_poly.pdbx_strand_id
1 'polypeptide(L)'
;MTPHLPTLIPLLVNMLRDPQPLVRSITCWTLGRYSSWCAGEAPEHQQQYFVPVLEGLLAMVLDNNKRVQEAGCSAFATLEEEVGPALAPFLAPVLRALVMAFDKYHQKNMLILYDAVGTLADSVGPALNEPEYIHMLMMPLTAKWAALDDADPDLIPLLECMASVTIAMGAGFQPHAVPVYQRCVSIIHQNLRAHEQAMMHGLTDDDDEVPDQTFLIVALDLLSGLCQGLGAQSQELVAHVQPLILPQLLPCLTHIEPPVRQSAFALLGDLAINAFSELKPYLPVYMPVVLSHISVEQMHDALSVCNNATWAAGEIALQCHSDTDFPVWVPELLSKLMAVLMHPKCAKSLSENAAVTIGRLGLVATPLVAPQLPLFMEPWCQALWDIKDNDEKESAFLGLCMMIHANPNGATAGFAYFCNAVVRWTAPSERLNNEFRKILYGFRDMSGDKWDAHKAQFPPVICQRLEER
;
A
#
# COMPACT_ATOMS: atom_id res chain seq x y z
N MET A 1 -27.01 -17.99 -12.16
CA MET A 1 -27.69 -16.68 -11.96
C MET A 1 -27.57 -15.78 -13.18
N THR A 2 -26.41 -15.63 -13.79
CA THR A 2 -26.12 -14.71 -14.91
C THR A 2 -27.19 -14.61 -16.02
N PRO A 3 -27.80 -15.71 -16.51
CA PRO A 3 -28.82 -15.62 -17.57
C PRO A 3 -30.12 -14.89 -17.16
N HIS A 4 -30.35 -14.76 -15.86
CA HIS A 4 -31.56 -14.12 -15.31
C HIS A 4 -31.35 -12.67 -14.92
N LEU A 5 -30.11 -12.19 -14.84
CA LEU A 5 -29.79 -10.83 -14.41
C LEU A 5 -30.43 -9.74 -15.28
N PRO A 6 -30.52 -9.88 -16.62
CA PRO A 6 -31.19 -8.88 -17.45
C PRO A 6 -32.64 -8.61 -17.05
N THR A 7 -33.33 -9.60 -16.51
CA THR A 7 -34.71 -9.44 -16.02
C THR A 7 -34.74 -9.04 -14.54
N LEU A 8 -33.80 -9.57 -13.75
CA LEU A 8 -33.79 -9.40 -12.31
C LEU A 8 -33.37 -7.96 -11.88
N ILE A 9 -32.33 -7.41 -12.51
CA ILE A 9 -31.80 -6.10 -12.11
C ILE A 9 -32.83 -4.97 -12.23
N PRO A 10 -33.57 -4.80 -13.33
CA PRO A 10 -34.61 -3.78 -13.40
C PRO A 10 -35.72 -3.95 -12.34
N LEU A 11 -36.07 -5.20 -11.98
CA LEU A 11 -37.03 -5.48 -10.91
C LEU A 11 -36.47 -5.04 -9.55
N LEU A 12 -35.20 -5.36 -9.25
CA LEU A 12 -34.54 -4.93 -8.01
C LEU A 12 -34.43 -3.41 -7.93
N VAL A 13 -34.02 -2.73 -9.00
CA VAL A 13 -33.99 -1.25 -9.04
C VAL A 13 -35.36 -0.67 -8.72
N ASN A 14 -36.45 -1.29 -9.19
CA ASN A 14 -37.82 -0.85 -8.87
C ASN A 14 -38.15 -1.07 -7.39
N MET A 15 -37.64 -2.15 -6.77
CA MET A 15 -37.84 -2.46 -5.34
C MET A 15 -37.11 -1.48 -4.40
N LEU A 16 -36.16 -0.69 -4.86
CA LEU A 16 -35.59 0.41 -4.09
C LEU A 16 -36.63 1.51 -3.75
N ARG A 17 -37.77 1.51 -4.43
CA ARG A 17 -38.89 2.44 -4.17
C ARG A 17 -39.99 1.81 -3.31
N ASP A 18 -39.78 0.59 -2.78
CA ASP A 18 -40.79 -0.07 -1.94
C ASP A 18 -41.07 0.76 -0.69
N PRO A 19 -42.35 0.87 -0.25
CA PRO A 19 -42.73 1.59 0.97
C PRO A 19 -42.08 1.01 2.23
N GLN A 20 -41.73 -0.28 2.25
CA GLN A 20 -41.14 -0.96 3.40
C GLN A 20 -39.60 -0.75 3.43
N PRO A 21 -39.03 -0.11 4.46
CA PRO A 21 -37.61 0.12 4.57
C PRO A 21 -36.78 -1.17 4.53
N LEU A 22 -37.26 -2.26 5.10
CA LEU A 22 -36.58 -3.54 5.10
C LEU A 22 -36.39 -4.09 3.67
N VAL A 23 -37.41 -3.94 2.81
CA VAL A 23 -37.34 -4.34 1.40
C VAL A 23 -36.24 -3.51 0.69
N ARG A 24 -36.25 -2.17 0.88
CA ARG A 24 -35.21 -1.31 0.30
C ARG A 24 -33.81 -1.69 0.76
N SER A 25 -33.62 -1.93 2.08
CA SER A 25 -32.30 -2.33 2.63
C SER A 25 -31.80 -3.64 2.05
N ILE A 26 -32.64 -4.68 2.00
CA ILE A 26 -32.24 -5.98 1.42
C ILE A 26 -31.96 -5.83 -0.07
N THR A 27 -32.70 -4.99 -0.77
CA THR A 27 -32.50 -4.73 -2.19
C THR A 27 -31.15 -4.05 -2.44
N CYS A 28 -30.71 -3.10 -1.61
CA CYS A 28 -29.37 -2.50 -1.68
C CYS A 28 -28.28 -3.58 -1.62
N TRP A 29 -28.31 -4.43 -0.59
CA TRP A 29 -27.36 -5.54 -0.43
C TRP A 29 -27.35 -6.49 -1.62
N THR A 30 -28.52 -6.75 -2.20
CA THR A 30 -28.65 -7.64 -3.36
C THR A 30 -28.02 -7.00 -4.62
N LEU A 31 -28.28 -5.70 -4.85
CA LEU A 31 -27.73 -4.97 -5.99
C LEU A 31 -26.19 -4.83 -5.89
N GLY A 32 -25.65 -4.53 -4.71
CA GLY A 32 -24.21 -4.47 -4.47
C GLY A 32 -23.48 -5.73 -4.94
N ARG A 33 -24.06 -6.91 -4.70
CA ARG A 33 -23.47 -8.20 -5.13
C ARG A 33 -23.43 -8.43 -6.65
N TYR A 34 -24.19 -7.66 -7.41
CA TYR A 34 -24.24 -7.76 -8.87
C TYR A 34 -23.65 -6.55 -9.58
N SER A 35 -22.97 -5.66 -8.84
CA SER A 35 -22.37 -4.43 -9.36
C SER A 35 -21.40 -4.69 -10.50
N SER A 36 -20.52 -5.68 -10.35
CA SER A 36 -19.54 -6.08 -11.37
C SER A 36 -20.24 -6.50 -12.68
N TRP A 37 -21.33 -7.29 -12.59
CA TRP A 37 -22.10 -7.66 -13.78
C TRP A 37 -22.80 -6.45 -14.40
N CYS A 38 -23.36 -5.54 -13.57
CA CYS A 38 -24.05 -4.36 -14.07
C CYS A 38 -23.11 -3.40 -14.80
N ALA A 39 -21.87 -3.30 -14.32
CA ALA A 39 -20.85 -2.44 -14.90
C ALA A 39 -20.49 -2.81 -16.34
N GLY A 40 -20.42 -4.09 -16.69
CA GLY A 40 -20.19 -4.63 -18.03
C GLY A 40 -19.29 -3.77 -18.94
N GLU A 41 -18.71 -4.32 -19.98
CA GLU A 41 -17.79 -3.56 -20.83
C GLU A 41 -18.51 -2.68 -21.88
N ALA A 42 -19.71 -3.07 -22.32
CA ALA A 42 -20.43 -2.37 -23.40
C ALA A 42 -21.18 -1.13 -22.87
N PRO A 43 -21.05 0.04 -23.53
CA PRO A 43 -21.72 1.28 -23.09
C PRO A 43 -23.25 1.13 -22.99
N GLU A 44 -23.87 0.38 -23.89
CA GLU A 44 -25.33 0.13 -23.87
C GLU A 44 -25.73 -0.69 -22.64
N HIS A 45 -24.88 -1.64 -22.22
CA HIS A 45 -25.09 -2.45 -21.04
C HIS A 45 -25.00 -1.57 -19.78
N GLN A 46 -23.97 -0.70 -19.71
CA GLN A 46 -23.81 0.24 -18.60
C GLN A 46 -25.01 1.18 -18.50
N GLN A 47 -25.43 1.76 -19.60
CA GLN A 47 -26.60 2.65 -19.60
C GLN A 47 -27.89 1.95 -19.21
N GLN A 48 -28.04 0.67 -19.53
CA GLN A 48 -29.24 -0.10 -19.25
C GLN A 48 -29.29 -0.62 -17.80
N TYR A 49 -28.15 -1.00 -17.21
CA TYR A 49 -28.12 -1.69 -15.93
C TYR A 49 -27.31 -0.95 -14.86
N PHE A 50 -26.10 -0.46 -15.20
CA PHE A 50 -25.22 0.16 -14.22
C PHE A 50 -25.74 1.53 -13.76
N VAL A 51 -26.08 2.41 -14.68
CA VAL A 51 -26.55 3.76 -14.36
C VAL A 51 -27.80 3.72 -13.45
N PRO A 52 -28.84 2.93 -13.75
CA PRO A 52 -30.01 2.83 -12.85
C PRO A 52 -29.68 2.24 -11.48
N VAL A 53 -28.72 1.31 -11.37
CA VAL A 53 -28.27 0.76 -10.08
C VAL A 53 -27.52 1.83 -9.30
N LEU A 54 -26.58 2.53 -9.91
CA LEU A 54 -25.82 3.62 -9.29
C LEU A 54 -26.77 4.71 -8.77
N GLU A 55 -27.65 5.24 -9.61
CA GLU A 55 -28.64 6.26 -9.21
C GLU A 55 -29.55 5.77 -8.10
N GLY A 56 -29.98 4.51 -8.18
CA GLY A 56 -30.81 3.88 -7.16
C GLY A 56 -30.11 3.76 -5.81
N LEU A 57 -28.86 3.32 -5.77
CA LEU A 57 -28.06 3.23 -4.54
C LEU A 57 -27.75 4.61 -3.97
N LEU A 58 -27.39 5.60 -4.79
CA LEU A 58 -27.19 6.98 -4.32
C LEU A 58 -28.49 7.59 -3.72
N ALA A 59 -29.65 7.25 -4.27
CA ALA A 59 -30.92 7.64 -3.67
C ALA A 59 -31.15 6.97 -2.30
N MET A 60 -30.70 5.72 -2.10
CA MET A 60 -30.79 5.01 -0.82
C MET A 60 -29.77 5.54 0.21
N VAL A 61 -28.60 5.97 -0.22
CA VAL A 61 -27.67 6.76 0.63
C VAL A 61 -28.41 7.97 1.23
N LEU A 62 -29.27 8.62 0.47
CA LEU A 62 -30.06 9.78 0.90
C LEU A 62 -31.44 9.42 1.45
N ASP A 63 -31.75 8.17 1.74
CA ASP A 63 -33.02 7.74 2.31
C ASP A 63 -33.29 8.40 3.68
N ASN A 64 -34.58 8.48 4.09
CA ASN A 64 -34.96 9.01 5.40
C ASN A 64 -34.83 7.97 6.53
N ASN A 65 -34.73 6.69 6.20
CA ASN A 65 -34.59 5.61 7.16
C ASN A 65 -33.12 5.26 7.37
N LYS A 66 -32.62 5.34 8.61
CA LYS A 66 -31.22 5.11 8.96
C LYS A 66 -30.68 3.73 8.55
N ARG A 67 -31.53 2.67 8.59
CA ARG A 67 -31.13 1.32 8.15
C ARG A 67 -30.99 1.23 6.62
N VAL A 68 -31.80 2.01 5.90
CA VAL A 68 -31.68 2.08 4.43
C VAL A 68 -30.45 2.89 4.05
N GLN A 69 -30.14 4.00 4.76
CA GLN A 69 -28.90 4.75 4.59
C GLN A 69 -27.67 3.85 4.77
N GLU A 70 -27.62 3.09 5.87
CA GLU A 70 -26.56 2.12 6.14
C GLU A 70 -26.42 1.10 5.00
N ALA A 71 -27.51 0.45 4.61
CA ALA A 71 -27.51 -0.52 3.53
C ALA A 71 -27.14 0.10 2.17
N GLY A 72 -27.58 1.34 1.92
CA GLY A 72 -27.24 2.11 0.73
C GLY A 72 -25.76 2.41 0.63
N CYS A 73 -25.13 2.94 1.70
CA CYS A 73 -23.71 3.22 1.76
C CYS A 73 -22.87 1.94 1.62
N SER A 74 -23.19 0.88 2.37
CA SER A 74 -22.43 -0.37 2.28
C SER A 74 -22.54 -1.03 0.90
N ALA A 75 -23.73 -0.99 0.29
CA ALA A 75 -23.90 -1.51 -1.07
C ALA A 75 -23.18 -0.64 -2.12
N PHE A 76 -23.11 0.67 -1.87
CA PHE A 76 -22.39 1.60 -2.71
C PHE A 76 -20.88 1.39 -2.59
N ALA A 77 -20.32 1.22 -1.38
CA ALA A 77 -18.91 0.86 -1.18
C ALA A 77 -18.54 -0.45 -1.90
N THR A 78 -19.40 -1.48 -1.81
CA THR A 78 -19.20 -2.73 -2.60
C THR A 78 -19.20 -2.45 -4.11
N LEU A 79 -20.06 -1.55 -4.61
CA LEU A 79 -20.07 -1.17 -6.02
C LEU A 79 -18.77 -0.45 -6.41
N GLU A 80 -18.25 0.43 -5.56
CA GLU A 80 -16.99 1.14 -5.78
C GLU A 80 -15.82 0.18 -5.94
N GLU A 81 -15.67 -0.78 -5.04
CA GLU A 81 -14.63 -1.81 -5.08
C GLU A 81 -14.70 -2.67 -6.36
N GLU A 82 -15.92 -3.10 -6.75
CA GLU A 82 -16.13 -3.97 -7.90
C GLU A 82 -15.93 -3.26 -9.25
N VAL A 83 -16.24 -1.97 -9.32
CA VAL A 83 -16.21 -1.17 -10.55
C VAL A 83 -14.88 -0.41 -10.70
N GLY A 84 -14.28 -0.02 -9.59
CA GLY A 84 -12.99 0.65 -9.55
C GLY A 84 -12.94 1.93 -10.39
N PRO A 85 -11.86 2.14 -11.17
CA PRO A 85 -11.66 3.37 -11.95
C PRO A 85 -12.75 3.66 -13.00
N ALA A 86 -13.55 2.66 -13.40
CA ALA A 86 -14.66 2.86 -14.33
C ALA A 86 -15.80 3.73 -13.74
N LEU A 87 -15.76 4.01 -12.43
CA LEU A 87 -16.65 4.95 -11.76
C LEU A 87 -16.29 6.44 -12.03
N ALA A 88 -15.08 6.73 -12.48
CA ALA A 88 -14.59 8.10 -12.68
C ALA A 88 -15.54 9.02 -13.51
N PRO A 89 -16.19 8.55 -14.59
CA PRO A 89 -17.14 9.38 -15.34
C PRO A 89 -18.39 9.81 -14.54
N PHE A 90 -18.66 9.14 -13.42
CA PHE A 90 -19.85 9.36 -12.59
C PHE A 90 -19.54 10.12 -11.29
N LEU A 91 -18.30 10.60 -11.09
CA LEU A 91 -17.86 11.25 -9.85
C LEU A 91 -18.72 12.44 -9.45
N ALA A 92 -19.10 13.32 -10.40
CA ALA A 92 -19.88 14.50 -10.07
C ALA A 92 -21.24 14.20 -9.38
N PRO A 93 -22.10 13.29 -9.88
CA PRO A 93 -23.31 12.91 -9.15
C PRO A 93 -23.04 12.14 -7.87
N VAL A 94 -22.01 11.28 -7.82
CA VAL A 94 -21.59 10.54 -6.63
C VAL A 94 -21.20 11.49 -5.51
N LEU A 95 -20.27 12.41 -5.76
CA LEU A 95 -19.80 13.38 -4.76
C LEU A 95 -20.94 14.28 -4.27
N ARG A 96 -21.84 14.72 -5.14
CA ARG A 96 -23.01 15.49 -4.71
C ARG A 96 -23.89 14.71 -3.70
N ALA A 97 -24.12 13.42 -3.95
CA ALA A 97 -24.92 12.59 -3.04
C ALA A 97 -24.20 12.38 -1.69
N LEU A 98 -22.88 12.09 -1.71
CA LEU A 98 -22.10 11.91 -0.48
C LEU A 98 -22.02 13.21 0.33
N VAL A 99 -21.80 14.36 -0.31
CA VAL A 99 -21.80 15.67 0.37
C VAL A 99 -23.15 15.97 1.03
N MET A 100 -24.27 15.68 0.36
CA MET A 100 -25.59 15.81 0.97
C MET A 100 -25.79 14.84 2.15
N ALA A 101 -25.16 13.67 2.14
CA ALA A 101 -25.21 12.73 3.23
C ALA A 101 -24.48 13.24 4.49
N PHE A 102 -23.40 14.02 4.36
CA PHE A 102 -22.71 14.67 5.50
C PHE A 102 -23.62 15.58 6.32
N ASP A 103 -24.54 16.26 5.68
CA ASP A 103 -25.52 17.12 6.36
C ASP A 103 -26.68 16.33 6.99
N LYS A 104 -26.94 15.14 6.44
CA LYS A 104 -28.11 14.31 6.83
C LYS A 104 -27.79 13.28 7.90
N TYR A 105 -26.55 12.78 7.93
CA TYR A 105 -26.16 11.65 8.78
C TYR A 105 -25.78 12.08 10.19
N HIS A 106 -26.10 11.19 11.14
CA HIS A 106 -25.78 11.36 12.56
C HIS A 106 -25.02 10.12 13.08
N GLN A 107 -24.01 10.33 13.92
CA GLN A 107 -23.25 9.30 14.64
C GLN A 107 -22.94 8.04 13.81
N LYS A 108 -23.54 6.89 14.13
CA LYS A 108 -23.24 5.59 13.51
C LYS A 108 -23.23 5.60 11.97
N ASN A 109 -24.16 6.33 11.34
CA ASN A 109 -24.20 6.39 9.89
C ASN A 109 -23.08 7.26 9.32
N MET A 110 -22.53 8.19 10.13
CA MET A 110 -21.36 8.98 9.72
C MET A 110 -20.12 8.09 9.53
N LEU A 111 -19.92 7.09 10.39
CA LEU A 111 -18.80 6.14 10.26
C LEU A 111 -18.86 5.40 8.93
N ILE A 112 -20.04 4.92 8.55
CA ILE A 112 -20.25 4.23 7.27
C ILE A 112 -20.08 5.18 6.08
N LEU A 113 -20.39 6.47 6.25
CA LEU A 113 -20.17 7.48 5.22
C LEU A 113 -18.67 7.75 5.02
N TYR A 114 -17.86 7.83 6.09
CA TYR A 114 -16.42 7.96 5.99
C TYR A 114 -15.80 6.74 5.26
N ASP A 115 -16.26 5.53 5.60
CA ASP A 115 -15.86 4.30 4.93
C ASP A 115 -16.16 4.35 3.42
N ALA A 116 -17.39 4.73 3.03
CA ALA A 116 -17.76 4.87 1.62
C ALA A 116 -16.91 5.95 0.90
N VAL A 117 -16.63 7.08 1.54
CA VAL A 117 -15.77 8.13 0.94
C VAL A 117 -14.32 7.65 0.79
N GLY A 118 -13.78 6.92 1.78
CA GLY A 118 -12.45 6.32 1.70
C GLY A 118 -12.36 5.30 0.56
N THR A 119 -13.34 4.38 0.49
CA THR A 119 -13.45 3.37 -0.57
C THR A 119 -13.57 4.02 -1.96
N LEU A 120 -14.35 5.11 -2.09
CA LEU A 120 -14.42 5.88 -3.34
C LEU A 120 -13.02 6.40 -3.73
N ALA A 121 -12.31 7.02 -2.76
CA ALA A 121 -11.00 7.58 -3.00
C ALA A 121 -10.02 6.50 -3.49
N ASP A 122 -9.99 5.34 -2.84
CA ASP A 122 -9.13 4.22 -3.22
C ASP A 122 -9.50 3.65 -4.60
N SER A 123 -10.79 3.58 -4.90
CA SER A 123 -11.30 3.00 -6.16
C SER A 123 -11.03 3.87 -7.37
N VAL A 124 -11.20 5.18 -7.26
CA VAL A 124 -11.07 6.10 -8.41
C VAL A 124 -9.71 6.79 -8.47
N GLY A 125 -8.96 6.77 -7.38
CA GLY A 125 -7.61 7.32 -7.28
C GLY A 125 -7.49 8.76 -7.81
N PRO A 126 -6.51 9.02 -8.71
CA PRO A 126 -6.21 10.37 -9.19
C PRO A 126 -7.37 11.09 -9.92
N ALA A 127 -8.45 10.38 -10.25
CA ALA A 127 -9.62 11.03 -10.83
C ALA A 127 -10.30 12.02 -9.86
N LEU A 128 -10.03 11.90 -8.54
CA LEU A 128 -10.45 12.89 -7.55
C LEU A 128 -9.62 14.19 -7.56
N ASN A 129 -8.46 14.20 -8.21
CA ASN A 129 -7.57 15.36 -8.23
C ASN A 129 -8.03 16.44 -9.22
N GLU A 130 -9.29 16.85 -9.12
CA GLU A 130 -9.87 17.96 -9.88
C GLU A 130 -10.32 19.05 -8.90
N PRO A 131 -10.06 20.35 -9.17
CA PRO A 131 -10.34 21.44 -8.22
C PRO A 131 -11.79 21.47 -7.72
N GLU A 132 -12.76 21.13 -8.58
CA GLU A 132 -14.18 21.06 -8.22
C GLU A 132 -14.44 19.92 -7.21
N TYR A 133 -13.89 18.73 -7.45
CA TYR A 133 -14.09 17.57 -6.59
C TYR A 133 -13.38 17.73 -5.25
N ILE A 134 -12.15 18.28 -5.27
CA ILE A 134 -11.41 18.62 -4.05
C ILE A 134 -12.22 19.58 -3.20
N HIS A 135 -12.72 20.68 -3.78
CA HIS A 135 -13.52 21.65 -3.04
C HIS A 135 -14.79 21.02 -2.45
N MET A 136 -15.52 20.25 -3.26
CA MET A 136 -16.76 19.59 -2.82
C MET A 136 -16.53 18.68 -1.62
N LEU A 137 -15.49 17.84 -1.66
CA LEU A 137 -15.26 16.81 -0.65
C LEU A 137 -14.54 17.38 0.59
N MET A 138 -13.57 18.27 0.40
CA MET A 138 -12.82 18.84 1.53
C MET A 138 -13.64 19.78 2.39
N MET A 139 -14.67 20.42 1.86
CA MET A 139 -15.52 21.32 2.65
C MET A 139 -16.22 20.60 3.82
N PRO A 140 -16.98 19.50 3.63
CA PRO A 140 -17.57 18.77 4.76
C PRO A 140 -16.53 18.04 5.61
N LEU A 141 -15.47 17.47 5.02
CA LEU A 141 -14.42 16.77 5.78
C LEU A 141 -13.69 17.71 6.73
N THR A 142 -13.28 18.90 6.29
CA THR A 142 -12.62 19.90 7.15
C THR A 142 -13.57 20.45 8.21
N ALA A 143 -14.86 20.57 7.94
CA ALA A 143 -15.84 20.97 8.94
C ALA A 143 -15.98 19.92 10.06
N LYS A 144 -16.04 18.63 9.72
CA LYS A 144 -16.02 17.52 10.69
C LYS A 144 -14.70 17.45 11.44
N TRP A 145 -13.57 17.59 10.74
CA TRP A 145 -12.25 17.66 11.32
C TRP A 145 -12.13 18.73 12.41
N ALA A 146 -12.68 19.92 12.17
CA ALA A 146 -12.63 21.02 13.14
C ALA A 146 -13.62 20.87 14.31
N ALA A 147 -14.64 20.05 14.17
CA ALA A 147 -15.69 19.85 15.18
C ALA A 147 -15.36 18.75 16.19
N LEU A 148 -14.46 17.82 15.88
CA LEU A 148 -14.09 16.70 16.74
C LEU A 148 -12.85 17.03 17.56
N ASP A 149 -12.84 16.64 18.84
CA ASP A 149 -11.68 16.73 19.71
C ASP A 149 -10.67 15.60 19.41
N ASP A 150 -9.39 15.77 19.82
CA ASP A 150 -8.32 14.80 19.53
C ASP A 150 -8.48 13.45 20.27
N ALA A 151 -9.33 13.39 21.28
CA ALA A 151 -9.68 12.18 22.01
C ALA A 151 -11.08 11.62 21.65
N ASP A 152 -11.75 12.21 20.66
CA ASP A 152 -13.08 11.75 20.25
C ASP A 152 -12.95 10.48 19.39
N PRO A 153 -13.57 9.33 19.77
CA PRO A 153 -13.50 8.11 18.99
C PRO A 153 -14.01 8.25 17.54
N ASP A 154 -14.92 9.18 17.28
CA ASP A 154 -15.43 9.46 15.93
C ASP A 154 -14.34 10.11 15.02
N LEU A 155 -13.23 10.57 15.60
CA LEU A 155 -12.06 11.06 14.83
C LEU A 155 -11.30 9.93 14.11
N ILE A 156 -11.26 8.73 14.68
CA ILE A 156 -10.54 7.59 14.10
C ILE A 156 -10.97 7.31 12.66
N PRO A 157 -12.27 7.03 12.36
CA PRO A 157 -12.70 6.74 11.00
C PRO A 157 -12.59 7.96 10.06
N LEU A 158 -12.60 9.17 10.60
CA LEU A 158 -12.32 10.36 9.80
C LEU A 158 -10.85 10.41 9.37
N LEU A 159 -9.90 10.07 10.26
CA LEU A 159 -8.47 9.99 9.93
C LEU A 159 -8.21 8.92 8.87
N GLU A 160 -8.82 7.74 8.99
CA GLU A 160 -8.73 6.66 8.00
C GLU A 160 -9.24 7.12 6.63
N CYS A 161 -10.43 7.72 6.58
CA CYS A 161 -10.98 8.30 5.35
C CYS A 161 -10.06 9.35 4.74
N MET A 162 -9.50 10.25 5.57
CA MET A 162 -8.60 11.31 5.12
C MET A 162 -7.30 10.75 4.55
N ALA A 163 -6.80 9.61 5.00
CA ALA A 163 -5.62 8.97 4.43
C ALA A 163 -5.85 8.58 2.97
N SER A 164 -6.92 7.84 2.67
CA SER A 164 -7.30 7.47 1.29
C SER A 164 -7.55 8.71 0.41
N VAL A 165 -8.29 9.69 0.94
CA VAL A 165 -8.58 10.95 0.23
C VAL A 165 -7.30 11.72 -0.12
N THR A 166 -6.32 11.77 0.79
CA THR A 166 -5.04 12.46 0.56
C THR A 166 -4.24 11.81 -0.55
N ILE A 167 -4.17 10.48 -0.56
CA ILE A 167 -3.49 9.72 -1.62
C ILE A 167 -4.16 9.98 -2.97
N ALA A 168 -5.48 9.88 -3.03
CA ALA A 168 -6.24 10.05 -4.27
C ALA A 168 -6.16 11.48 -4.82
N MET A 169 -6.23 12.49 -3.97
CA MET A 169 -6.12 13.90 -4.39
C MET A 169 -4.68 14.32 -4.75
N GLY A 170 -3.68 13.58 -4.27
CA GLY A 170 -2.30 13.87 -4.59
C GLY A 170 -1.91 15.31 -4.29
N ALA A 171 -1.23 15.97 -5.21
CA ALA A 171 -0.81 17.38 -5.08
C ALA A 171 -1.97 18.36 -4.82
N GLY A 172 -3.20 18.03 -5.24
CA GLY A 172 -4.38 18.84 -4.97
C GLY A 172 -4.73 18.96 -3.48
N PHE A 173 -4.25 18.05 -2.64
CA PHE A 173 -4.43 18.12 -1.18
C PHE A 173 -3.51 19.15 -0.50
N GLN A 174 -2.49 19.65 -1.16
CA GLN A 174 -1.46 20.54 -0.60
C GLN A 174 -2.02 21.74 0.21
N PRO A 175 -3.11 22.43 -0.16
CA PRO A 175 -3.67 23.52 0.65
C PRO A 175 -4.17 23.10 2.03
N HIS A 176 -4.44 21.83 2.23
CA HIS A 176 -4.96 21.23 3.49
C HIS A 176 -3.87 20.52 4.30
N ALA A 177 -2.68 20.33 3.73
CA ALA A 177 -1.64 19.46 4.27
C ALA A 177 -1.07 19.93 5.61
N VAL A 178 -0.77 21.24 5.77
CA VAL A 178 -0.15 21.77 6.99
C VAL A 178 -1.00 21.54 8.25
N PRO A 179 -2.29 21.93 8.29
CA PRO A 179 -3.11 21.70 9.49
C PRO A 179 -3.35 20.22 9.78
N VAL A 180 -3.44 19.37 8.74
CA VAL A 180 -3.60 17.93 8.91
C VAL A 180 -2.32 17.32 9.49
N TYR A 181 -1.17 17.63 8.92
CA TYR A 181 0.14 17.19 9.42
C TYR A 181 0.34 17.59 10.90
N GLN A 182 0.12 18.87 11.23
CA GLN A 182 0.31 19.38 12.59
C GLN A 182 -0.55 18.63 13.61
N ARG A 183 -1.82 18.42 13.30
CA ARG A 183 -2.73 17.70 14.20
C ARG A 183 -2.34 16.24 14.37
N CYS A 184 -1.99 15.52 13.29
CA CYS A 184 -1.52 14.14 13.38
C CYS A 184 -0.28 14.02 14.26
N VAL A 185 0.74 14.85 14.05
CA VAL A 185 1.95 14.82 14.89
C VAL A 185 1.66 15.22 16.35
N SER A 186 0.71 16.12 16.58
CA SER A 186 0.26 16.48 17.94
C SER A 186 -0.45 15.32 18.63
N ILE A 187 -1.34 14.61 17.93
CA ILE A 187 -2.01 13.39 18.43
C ILE A 187 -0.98 12.34 18.81
N ILE A 188 -0.01 12.05 17.93
CA ILE A 188 1.08 11.11 18.20
C ILE A 188 1.84 11.53 19.47
N HIS A 189 2.26 12.79 19.57
CA HIS A 189 3.00 13.29 20.70
C HIS A 189 2.24 13.16 22.03
N GLN A 190 0.95 13.53 22.03
CA GLN A 190 0.11 13.48 23.23
C GLN A 190 -0.14 12.04 23.67
N ASN A 191 -0.44 11.14 22.75
CA ASN A 191 -0.69 9.73 23.06
C ASN A 191 0.58 9.03 23.57
N LEU A 192 1.75 9.24 22.94
CA LEU A 192 3.01 8.69 23.44
C LEU A 192 3.32 9.16 24.86
N ARG A 193 3.11 10.45 25.15
CA ARG A 193 3.32 10.99 26.51
C ARG A 193 2.33 10.44 27.53
N ALA A 194 1.07 10.35 27.17
CA ALA A 194 0.04 9.83 28.05
C ALA A 194 0.27 8.33 28.33
N HIS A 195 0.67 7.57 27.32
CA HIS A 195 1.06 6.15 27.49
C HIS A 195 2.27 6.01 28.42
N GLU A 196 3.34 6.79 28.20
CA GLU A 196 4.52 6.79 29.08
C GLU A 196 4.15 7.11 30.54
N GLN A 197 3.30 8.09 30.75
CA GLN A 197 2.81 8.46 32.09
C GLN A 197 1.99 7.33 32.73
N ALA A 198 1.08 6.70 31.98
CA ALA A 198 0.29 5.56 32.45
C ALA A 198 1.19 4.42 32.90
N MET A 199 2.18 4.04 32.11
CA MET A 199 3.17 3.01 32.46
C MET A 199 3.99 3.37 33.70
N MET A 200 4.39 4.63 33.86
CA MET A 200 5.08 5.12 35.07
C MET A 200 4.22 4.99 36.34
N HIS A 201 2.90 5.07 36.22
CA HIS A 201 1.96 4.87 37.31
C HIS A 201 1.61 3.40 37.57
N GLY A 202 2.18 2.47 36.78
CA GLY A 202 1.97 1.03 36.93
C GLY A 202 0.64 0.54 36.35
N LEU A 203 0.01 1.34 35.47
CA LEU A 203 -1.15 0.93 34.71
C LEU A 203 -0.74 -0.07 33.60
N THR A 204 -1.65 -0.94 33.25
CA THR A 204 -1.50 -1.92 32.15
C THR A 204 -2.39 -1.52 30.99
N ASP A 205 -2.15 -2.07 29.80
CA ASP A 205 -2.91 -1.74 28.59
C ASP A 205 -4.42 -2.08 28.70
N ASP A 206 -4.81 -2.87 29.70
CA ASP A 206 -6.21 -3.22 29.99
C ASP A 206 -6.93 -2.15 30.85
N ASP A 207 -6.22 -1.14 31.33
CA ASP A 207 -6.80 -0.08 32.18
C ASP A 207 -7.40 1.05 31.31
N ASP A 208 -8.64 1.45 31.61
CA ASP A 208 -9.39 2.50 30.88
C ASP A 208 -8.66 3.89 30.87
N GLU A 209 -7.64 4.08 31.73
CA GLU A 209 -6.86 5.30 31.81
C GLU A 209 -5.69 5.34 30.82
N VAL A 210 -5.38 4.20 30.17
CA VAL A 210 -4.37 4.13 29.10
C VAL A 210 -4.97 4.63 27.80
N PRO A 211 -4.30 5.52 27.05
CA PRO A 211 -4.82 6.01 25.77
C PRO A 211 -5.04 4.88 24.77
N ASP A 212 -6.12 4.98 23.99
CA ASP A 212 -6.38 4.08 22.88
C ASP A 212 -5.29 4.26 21.79
N GLN A 213 -4.51 3.23 21.60
CA GLN A 213 -3.39 3.20 20.64
C GLN A 213 -3.86 3.31 19.17
N THR A 214 -5.14 3.12 18.90
CA THR A 214 -5.72 3.30 17.57
C THR A 214 -5.48 4.72 17.05
N PHE A 215 -5.49 5.74 17.92
CA PHE A 215 -5.16 7.11 17.52
C PHE A 215 -3.73 7.26 17.00
N LEU A 216 -2.75 6.54 17.58
CA LEU A 216 -1.38 6.51 17.06
C LEU A 216 -1.34 5.89 15.67
N ILE A 217 -2.02 4.75 15.50
CA ILE A 217 -2.04 3.99 14.24
C ILE A 217 -2.59 4.86 13.11
N VAL A 218 -3.81 5.38 13.28
CA VAL A 218 -4.49 6.15 12.21
C VAL A 218 -3.80 7.50 11.93
N ALA A 219 -3.16 8.11 12.94
CA ALA A 219 -2.38 9.33 12.72
C ALA A 219 -1.08 9.06 11.95
N LEU A 220 -0.39 7.94 12.22
CA LEU A 220 0.77 7.48 11.44
C LEU A 220 0.37 7.14 10.01
N ASP A 221 -0.75 6.45 9.81
CA ASP A 221 -1.25 6.06 8.50
C ASP A 221 -1.66 7.30 7.67
N LEU A 222 -2.26 8.33 8.29
CA LEU A 222 -2.56 9.58 7.59
C LEU A 222 -1.30 10.36 7.22
N LEU A 223 -0.26 10.36 8.07
CA LEU A 223 1.05 10.95 7.71
C LEU A 223 1.70 10.19 6.56
N SER A 224 1.60 8.87 6.52
CA SER A 224 2.00 8.03 5.39
C SER A 224 1.24 8.42 4.12
N GLY A 225 -0.09 8.54 4.20
CA GLY A 225 -0.94 9.03 3.11
C GLY A 225 -0.54 10.42 2.60
N LEU A 226 -0.16 11.35 3.51
CA LEU A 226 0.37 12.67 3.13
C LEU A 226 1.69 12.54 2.35
N CYS A 227 2.61 11.68 2.79
CA CYS A 227 3.86 11.46 2.07
C CYS A 227 3.62 10.87 0.68
N GLN A 228 2.74 9.88 0.55
CA GLN A 228 2.40 9.25 -0.71
C GLN A 228 1.68 10.22 -1.66
N GLY A 229 0.66 10.93 -1.19
CA GLY A 229 -0.15 11.83 -2.00
C GLY A 229 0.62 13.06 -2.47
N LEU A 230 1.39 13.70 -1.60
CA LEU A 230 2.15 14.91 -1.92
C LEU A 230 3.50 14.61 -2.60
N GLY A 231 3.99 13.37 -2.51
CA GLY A 231 5.30 13.01 -3.03
C GLY A 231 6.40 13.89 -2.44
N ALA A 232 7.31 14.35 -3.28
CA ALA A 232 8.44 15.20 -2.86
C ALA A 232 8.04 16.52 -2.14
N GLN A 233 6.79 16.99 -2.31
CA GLN A 233 6.31 18.18 -1.58
C GLN A 233 6.16 17.94 -0.07
N SER A 234 6.02 16.68 0.35
CA SER A 234 5.95 16.32 1.78
C SER A 234 7.24 16.63 2.54
N GLN A 235 8.38 16.76 1.85
CA GLN A 235 9.65 17.14 2.45
C GLN A 235 9.56 18.47 3.21
N GLU A 236 8.86 19.46 2.66
CA GLU A 236 8.66 20.78 3.33
C GLU A 236 7.86 20.64 4.62
N LEU A 237 6.89 19.73 4.69
CA LEU A 237 6.14 19.45 5.91
C LEU A 237 7.07 18.84 6.97
N VAL A 238 7.85 17.84 6.59
CA VAL A 238 8.76 17.11 7.48
C VAL A 238 9.86 18.02 8.01
N ALA A 239 10.39 18.92 7.17
CA ALA A 239 11.49 19.82 7.52
C ALA A 239 11.06 20.97 8.44
N HIS A 240 9.89 21.56 8.21
CA HIS A 240 9.58 22.90 8.74
C HIS A 240 8.32 22.96 9.59
N VAL A 241 7.37 22.03 9.44
CA VAL A 241 6.10 22.08 10.17
C VAL A 241 6.26 21.49 11.57
N GLN A 242 5.93 22.30 12.58
CA GLN A 242 6.00 21.90 13.99
C GLN A 242 4.66 21.36 14.49
N PRO A 243 4.69 20.34 15.38
CA PRO A 243 5.86 19.61 15.86
C PRO A 243 6.49 18.72 14.78
N LEU A 244 7.79 18.40 14.90
CA LEU A 244 8.49 17.53 13.95
C LEU A 244 8.15 16.06 14.20
N ILE A 245 7.86 15.30 13.12
CA ILE A 245 7.56 13.86 13.23
C ILE A 245 8.82 13.01 13.51
N LEU A 246 9.98 13.34 12.91
CA LEU A 246 11.17 12.50 13.01
C LEU A 246 11.60 12.19 14.45
N PRO A 247 11.65 13.16 15.40
CA PRO A 247 11.95 12.82 16.80
C PRO A 247 10.90 11.91 17.46
N GLN A 248 9.64 11.92 16.98
CA GLN A 248 8.52 11.13 17.52
C GLN A 248 8.47 9.70 16.94
N LEU A 249 9.13 9.47 15.81
CA LEU A 249 9.04 8.21 15.10
C LEU A 249 9.76 7.07 15.85
N LEU A 250 10.88 7.35 16.54
CA LEU A 250 11.61 6.32 17.28
C LEU A 250 10.77 5.64 18.36
N PRO A 251 10.05 6.36 19.25
CA PRO A 251 9.12 5.75 20.19
C PRO A 251 8.04 4.89 19.50
N CYS A 252 7.55 5.29 18.32
CA CYS A 252 6.58 4.50 17.57
C CYS A 252 7.20 3.22 16.98
N LEU A 253 8.43 3.28 16.45
CA LEU A 253 9.16 2.13 15.91
C LEU A 253 9.50 1.08 16.98
N THR A 254 9.60 1.50 18.25
CA THR A 254 9.92 0.64 19.40
C THR A 254 8.72 0.41 20.32
N HIS A 255 7.52 0.83 19.92
CA HIS A 255 6.32 0.72 20.73
C HIS A 255 6.01 -0.73 21.09
N ILE A 256 5.39 -0.97 22.25
CA ILE A 256 5.02 -2.32 22.70
C ILE A 256 4.02 -2.97 21.75
N GLU A 257 3.04 -2.20 21.27
CA GLU A 257 1.99 -2.66 20.39
C GLU A 257 2.48 -2.88 18.94
N PRO A 258 2.35 -4.12 18.39
CA PRO A 258 2.77 -4.42 17.02
C PRO A 258 2.08 -3.55 15.94
N PRO A 259 0.77 -3.24 16.01
CA PRO A 259 0.12 -2.38 15.02
C PRO A 259 0.72 -0.98 14.93
N VAL A 260 1.12 -0.37 16.06
CA VAL A 260 1.81 0.93 16.07
C VAL A 260 3.15 0.84 15.35
N ARG A 261 3.94 -0.21 15.63
CA ARG A 261 5.22 -0.44 14.92
C ARG A 261 5.02 -0.66 13.43
N GLN A 262 3.95 -1.39 13.06
CA GLN A 262 3.62 -1.64 11.65
C GLN A 262 3.40 -0.32 10.89
N SER A 263 2.55 0.58 11.38
CA SER A 263 2.28 1.89 10.77
C SER A 263 3.52 2.81 10.82
N ALA A 264 4.32 2.74 11.90
CA ALA A 264 5.56 3.50 12.01
C ALA A 264 6.60 3.06 10.95
N PHE A 265 6.74 1.76 10.67
CA PHE A 265 7.63 1.27 9.60
C PHE A 265 7.09 1.59 8.20
N ALA A 266 5.76 1.62 8.00
CA ALA A 266 5.17 2.10 6.75
C ALA A 266 5.53 3.58 6.51
N LEU A 267 5.30 4.43 7.51
CA LEU A 267 5.70 5.84 7.43
C LEU A 267 7.20 6.03 7.21
N LEU A 268 8.05 5.21 7.85
CA LEU A 268 9.51 5.25 7.65
C LEU A 268 9.90 4.99 6.19
N GLY A 269 9.26 4.03 5.54
CA GLY A 269 9.47 3.74 4.11
C GLY A 269 9.00 4.89 3.22
N ASP A 270 7.83 5.47 3.48
CA ASP A 270 7.31 6.61 2.74
C ASP A 270 8.18 7.87 2.90
N LEU A 271 8.71 8.10 4.11
CA LEU A 271 9.69 9.16 4.36
C LEU A 271 11.01 8.92 3.61
N ALA A 272 11.45 7.67 3.49
CA ALA A 272 12.62 7.34 2.68
C ALA A 272 12.41 7.65 1.19
N ILE A 273 11.20 7.41 0.68
CA ILE A 273 10.89 7.72 -0.72
C ILE A 273 10.78 9.23 -0.95
N ASN A 274 10.10 9.97 -0.07
CA ASN A 274 9.60 11.32 -0.35
C ASN A 274 10.32 12.45 0.40
N ALA A 275 11.04 12.14 1.50
CA ALA A 275 11.69 13.13 2.36
C ALA A 275 13.06 12.65 2.88
N PHE A 276 13.82 11.95 2.05
CA PHE A 276 15.05 11.28 2.47
C PHE A 276 16.11 12.21 3.03
N SER A 277 16.27 13.44 2.51
CA SER A 277 17.23 14.41 3.04
C SER A 277 17.01 14.71 4.52
N GLU A 278 15.74 14.76 4.95
CA GLU A 278 15.34 15.02 6.34
C GLU A 278 15.50 13.76 7.20
N LEU A 279 15.22 12.59 6.61
CA LEU A 279 15.35 11.29 7.28
C LEU A 279 16.81 10.88 7.51
N LYS A 280 17.70 11.18 6.56
CA LYS A 280 19.10 10.71 6.53
C LYS A 280 19.86 10.94 7.86
N PRO A 281 19.77 12.10 8.54
CA PRO A 281 20.47 12.33 9.82
C PRO A 281 20.03 11.37 10.94
N TYR A 282 18.86 10.78 10.84
CA TYR A 282 18.28 9.86 11.83
C TYR A 282 18.63 8.39 11.56
N LEU A 283 19.17 8.03 10.40
CA LEU A 283 19.52 6.65 10.05
C LEU A 283 20.43 5.96 11.08
N PRO A 284 21.45 6.61 11.67
CA PRO A 284 22.26 5.96 12.72
C PRO A 284 21.47 5.48 13.94
N VAL A 285 20.31 6.09 14.22
CA VAL A 285 19.41 5.71 15.31
C VAL A 285 18.36 4.72 14.84
N TYR A 286 17.81 4.89 13.63
CA TYR A 286 16.73 4.06 13.14
C TYR A 286 17.19 2.71 12.60
N MET A 287 18.32 2.63 11.88
CA MET A 287 18.78 1.39 11.26
C MET A 287 18.99 0.23 12.26
N PRO A 288 19.53 0.44 13.46
CA PRO A 288 19.58 -0.63 14.46
C PRO A 288 18.19 -1.16 14.85
N VAL A 289 17.18 -0.29 14.91
CA VAL A 289 15.79 -0.69 15.19
C VAL A 289 15.19 -1.45 14.01
N VAL A 290 15.37 -0.97 12.78
CA VAL A 290 14.96 -1.69 11.55
C VAL A 290 15.56 -3.09 11.54
N LEU A 291 16.87 -3.22 11.76
CA LEU A 291 17.57 -4.50 11.81
C LEU A 291 17.01 -5.43 12.89
N SER A 292 16.64 -4.91 14.07
CA SER A 292 16.10 -5.73 15.16
C SER A 292 14.73 -6.34 14.82
N HIS A 293 13.96 -5.73 13.90
CA HIS A 293 12.64 -6.21 13.50
C HIS A 293 12.65 -7.11 12.24
N ILE A 294 13.82 -7.34 11.65
CA ILE A 294 13.98 -8.29 10.53
C ILE A 294 14.63 -9.56 11.06
N SER A 295 13.82 -10.55 11.42
CA SER A 295 14.30 -11.85 11.88
C SER A 295 13.23 -12.93 11.75
N VAL A 296 13.65 -14.21 11.88
CA VAL A 296 12.73 -15.35 11.86
C VAL A 296 11.78 -15.30 13.07
N GLU A 297 12.25 -14.85 14.22
CA GLU A 297 11.44 -14.68 15.43
C GLU A 297 10.37 -13.61 15.20
N GLN A 298 10.75 -12.44 14.71
CA GLN A 298 9.79 -11.37 14.40
C GLN A 298 8.80 -11.77 13.30
N MET A 299 9.21 -12.57 12.33
CA MET A 299 8.31 -13.14 11.34
C MET A 299 7.19 -13.98 11.98
N HIS A 300 7.46 -14.68 13.07
CA HIS A 300 6.45 -15.48 13.77
C HIS A 300 5.58 -14.65 14.72
N ASP A 301 6.18 -13.70 15.42
CA ASP A 301 5.53 -12.95 16.49
C ASP A 301 4.76 -11.73 15.97
N ALA A 302 5.29 -11.06 14.92
CA ALA A 302 4.75 -9.84 14.36
C ALA A 302 5.04 -9.74 12.84
N LEU A 303 4.41 -10.59 12.04
CA LEU A 303 4.66 -10.71 10.59
C LEU A 303 4.58 -9.37 9.86
N SER A 304 3.53 -8.58 10.12
CA SER A 304 3.31 -7.30 9.43
C SER A 304 4.39 -6.27 9.77
N VAL A 305 4.88 -6.26 11.02
CA VAL A 305 6.00 -5.41 11.45
C VAL A 305 7.28 -5.82 10.70
N CYS A 306 7.60 -7.11 10.68
CA CYS A 306 8.78 -7.63 9.96
C CYS A 306 8.70 -7.30 8.46
N ASN A 307 7.50 -7.42 7.87
CA ASN A 307 7.25 -7.11 6.47
C ASN A 307 7.50 -5.62 6.16
N ASN A 308 6.94 -4.71 6.95
CA ASN A 308 7.09 -3.27 6.73
C ASN A 308 8.51 -2.80 7.05
N ALA A 309 9.17 -3.36 8.08
CA ALA A 309 10.59 -3.09 8.37
C ALA A 309 11.50 -3.52 7.21
N THR A 310 11.19 -4.68 6.59
CA THR A 310 11.92 -5.20 5.43
C THR A 310 11.74 -4.30 4.21
N TRP A 311 10.51 -3.86 3.94
CA TRP A 311 10.20 -2.93 2.86
C TRP A 311 10.89 -1.57 3.08
N ALA A 312 10.76 -0.97 4.26
CA ALA A 312 11.41 0.30 4.61
C ALA A 312 12.93 0.24 4.46
N ALA A 313 13.56 -0.89 4.86
CA ALA A 313 15.00 -1.09 4.65
C ALA A 313 15.39 -1.06 3.16
N GLY A 314 14.54 -1.62 2.30
CA GLY A 314 14.73 -1.59 0.85
C GLY A 314 14.60 -0.20 0.25
N GLU A 315 13.64 0.61 0.72
CA GLU A 315 13.46 1.99 0.28
C GLU A 315 14.64 2.87 0.74
N ILE A 316 15.06 2.75 2.00
CA ILE A 316 16.26 3.43 2.53
C ILE A 316 17.50 3.06 1.70
N ALA A 317 17.69 1.78 1.39
CA ALA A 317 18.83 1.32 0.61
C ALA A 317 18.90 1.99 -0.76
N LEU A 318 17.78 2.10 -1.49
CA LEU A 318 17.73 2.77 -2.79
C LEU A 318 18.20 4.22 -2.73
N GLN A 319 17.87 4.95 -1.67
CA GLN A 319 18.27 6.35 -1.51
C GLN A 319 19.75 6.49 -1.15
N CYS A 320 20.36 5.43 -0.62
CA CYS A 320 21.76 5.44 -0.17
C CYS A 320 22.78 5.00 -1.23
N HIS A 321 22.42 4.96 -2.51
CA HIS A 321 23.30 4.44 -3.58
C HIS A 321 24.65 5.16 -3.74
N SER A 322 24.78 6.36 -3.22
CA SER A 322 26.04 7.15 -3.21
C SER A 322 26.56 7.43 -1.80
N ASP A 323 25.98 6.78 -0.78
CA ASP A 323 26.32 7.01 0.61
C ASP A 323 27.49 6.12 1.03
N THR A 324 28.49 6.72 1.67
CA THR A 324 29.68 6.00 2.16
C THR A 324 29.43 5.32 3.52
N ASP A 325 28.41 5.74 4.26
CA ASP A 325 28.12 5.26 5.61
C ASP A 325 27.15 4.08 5.61
N PHE A 326 26.23 4.02 4.63
CA PHE A 326 25.23 2.95 4.54
C PHE A 326 25.83 1.52 4.47
N PRO A 327 26.96 1.27 3.78
CA PRO A 327 27.55 -0.06 3.69
C PRO A 327 27.85 -0.73 5.03
N VAL A 328 27.94 0.01 6.14
CA VAL A 328 28.18 -0.57 7.48
C VAL A 328 27.05 -1.51 7.92
N TRP A 329 25.80 -1.24 7.51
CA TRP A 329 24.63 -2.07 7.86
C TRP A 329 24.38 -3.24 6.91
N VAL A 330 24.97 -3.20 5.70
CA VAL A 330 24.69 -4.19 4.64
C VAL A 330 24.98 -5.63 5.05
N PRO A 331 26.10 -5.98 5.69
CA PRO A 331 26.38 -7.37 6.06
C PRO A 331 25.35 -7.98 7.02
N GLU A 332 24.93 -7.22 8.05
CA GLU A 332 23.93 -7.69 9.01
C GLU A 332 22.55 -7.75 8.35
N LEU A 333 22.15 -6.71 7.61
CA LEU A 333 20.87 -6.67 6.89
C LEU A 333 20.75 -7.83 5.91
N LEU A 334 21.78 -8.07 5.08
CA LEU A 334 21.80 -9.18 4.14
C LEU A 334 21.64 -10.53 4.85
N SER A 335 22.38 -10.75 5.95
CA SER A 335 22.29 -11.99 6.72
C SER A 335 20.87 -12.26 7.24
N LYS A 336 20.21 -11.23 7.76
CA LYS A 336 18.84 -11.31 8.28
C LYS A 336 17.81 -11.55 7.17
N LEU A 337 17.92 -10.83 6.05
CA LEU A 337 17.07 -11.00 4.88
C LEU A 337 17.19 -12.41 4.28
N MET A 338 18.42 -12.94 4.19
CA MET A 338 18.64 -14.31 3.71
C MET A 338 18.03 -15.34 4.65
N ALA A 339 18.15 -15.17 5.97
CA ALA A 339 17.54 -16.07 6.94
C ALA A 339 16.02 -16.12 6.82
N VAL A 340 15.37 -14.95 6.61
CA VAL A 340 13.93 -14.83 6.38
C VAL A 340 13.54 -15.43 5.04
N LEU A 341 14.20 -15.05 3.94
CA LEU A 341 13.90 -15.51 2.58
C LEU A 341 13.98 -17.04 2.44
N MET A 342 14.99 -17.65 3.07
CA MET A 342 15.22 -19.09 2.98
C MET A 342 14.38 -19.89 3.99
N HIS A 343 13.59 -19.25 4.85
CA HIS A 343 12.80 -19.94 5.84
C HIS A 343 11.60 -20.67 5.19
N PRO A 344 11.41 -21.99 5.45
CA PRO A 344 10.40 -22.80 4.74
C PRO A 344 8.95 -22.35 4.94
N LYS A 345 8.69 -21.58 5.99
CA LYS A 345 7.36 -21.05 6.35
C LYS A 345 7.28 -19.54 6.17
N CYS A 346 8.16 -18.93 5.38
CA CYS A 346 8.09 -17.53 5.10
C CYS A 346 6.78 -17.19 4.35
N ALA A 347 6.07 -16.16 4.81
CA ALA A 347 4.90 -15.67 4.11
C ALA A 347 5.31 -15.09 2.76
N LYS A 348 4.44 -15.25 1.75
CA LYS A 348 4.72 -14.83 0.37
C LYS A 348 5.11 -13.34 0.30
N SER A 349 4.32 -12.45 0.91
CA SER A 349 4.59 -11.01 0.91
C SER A 349 5.96 -10.65 1.52
N LEU A 350 6.32 -11.30 2.62
CA LEU A 350 7.61 -11.06 3.27
C LEU A 350 8.78 -11.62 2.43
N SER A 351 8.62 -12.78 1.78
CA SER A 351 9.65 -13.32 0.89
C SER A 351 9.87 -12.43 -0.33
N GLU A 352 8.80 -11.85 -0.87
CA GLU A 352 8.86 -10.87 -1.96
C GLU A 352 9.62 -9.61 -1.52
N ASN A 353 9.26 -9.01 -0.38
CA ASN A 353 9.95 -7.83 0.15
C ASN A 353 11.42 -8.12 0.50
N ALA A 354 11.72 -9.27 1.09
CA ALA A 354 13.11 -9.66 1.37
C ALA A 354 13.94 -9.80 0.09
N ALA A 355 13.37 -10.43 -0.94
CA ALA A 355 14.05 -10.57 -2.23
C ALA A 355 14.24 -9.22 -2.93
N VAL A 356 13.21 -8.34 -2.93
CA VAL A 356 13.33 -6.97 -3.47
C VAL A 356 14.44 -6.22 -2.76
N THR A 357 14.46 -6.25 -1.43
CA THR A 357 15.48 -5.55 -0.62
C THR A 357 16.88 -6.10 -0.88
N ILE A 358 17.08 -7.42 -0.97
CA ILE A 358 18.38 -8.03 -1.36
C ILE A 358 18.81 -7.54 -2.75
N GLY A 359 17.88 -7.48 -3.71
CA GLY A 359 18.16 -6.95 -5.04
C GLY A 359 18.64 -5.50 -4.99
N ARG A 360 17.94 -4.65 -4.24
CA ARG A 360 18.30 -3.24 -4.03
C ARG A 360 19.67 -3.07 -3.33
N LEU A 361 19.98 -3.93 -2.36
CA LEU A 361 21.34 -3.99 -1.79
C LEU A 361 22.39 -4.33 -2.84
N GLY A 362 22.05 -5.16 -3.82
CA GLY A 362 22.89 -5.45 -4.98
C GLY A 362 23.19 -4.22 -5.85
N LEU A 363 22.27 -3.23 -5.91
CA LEU A 363 22.50 -1.96 -6.61
C LEU A 363 23.49 -1.05 -5.86
N VAL A 364 23.34 -0.95 -4.54
CA VAL A 364 24.08 0.03 -3.73
C VAL A 364 25.39 -0.49 -3.16
N ALA A 365 25.51 -1.79 -2.95
CA ALA A 365 26.64 -2.42 -2.30
C ALA A 365 27.05 -3.74 -2.97
N THR A 366 27.07 -3.79 -4.30
CA THR A 366 27.39 -4.98 -5.11
C THR A 366 28.59 -5.78 -4.58
N PRO A 367 29.74 -5.17 -4.19
CA PRO A 367 30.88 -5.92 -3.70
C PRO A 367 30.65 -6.70 -2.41
N LEU A 368 29.70 -6.26 -1.59
CA LEU A 368 29.34 -6.91 -0.31
C LEU A 368 28.30 -8.02 -0.52
N VAL A 369 27.41 -7.87 -1.49
CA VAL A 369 26.27 -8.78 -1.71
C VAL A 369 26.61 -9.89 -2.71
N ALA A 370 27.29 -9.58 -3.81
CA ALA A 370 27.59 -10.53 -4.88
C ALA A 370 28.35 -11.81 -4.43
N PRO A 371 29.25 -11.79 -3.43
CA PRO A 371 29.88 -13.01 -2.92
C PRO A 371 28.89 -14.02 -2.33
N GLN A 372 27.73 -13.57 -1.83
CA GLN A 372 26.69 -14.42 -1.23
C GLN A 372 25.67 -14.95 -2.25
N LEU A 373 25.73 -14.50 -3.52
CA LEU A 373 24.80 -14.86 -4.59
C LEU A 373 24.51 -16.37 -4.71
N PRO A 374 25.51 -17.28 -4.60
CA PRO A 374 25.27 -18.72 -4.69
C PRO A 374 24.31 -19.27 -3.64
N LEU A 375 24.16 -18.58 -2.50
CA LEU A 375 23.34 -19.06 -1.38
C LEU A 375 21.87 -18.71 -1.53
N PHE A 376 21.55 -17.57 -2.17
CA PHE A 376 20.18 -17.06 -2.20
C PHE A 376 19.56 -16.95 -3.60
N MET A 377 20.30 -17.10 -4.69
CA MET A 377 19.81 -16.84 -6.04
C MET A 377 18.57 -17.67 -6.42
N GLU A 378 18.53 -18.93 -6.03
CA GLU A 378 17.38 -19.81 -6.28
C GLU A 378 16.12 -19.31 -5.57
N PRO A 379 16.05 -19.22 -4.21
CA PRO A 379 14.86 -18.75 -3.52
C PRO A 379 14.52 -17.30 -3.89
N TRP A 380 15.50 -16.48 -4.21
CA TRP A 380 15.29 -15.11 -4.67
C TRP A 380 14.51 -15.06 -6.00
N CYS A 381 14.93 -15.83 -7.00
CA CYS A 381 14.22 -15.91 -8.27
C CYS A 381 12.81 -16.48 -8.10
N GLN A 382 12.66 -17.50 -7.25
CA GLN A 382 11.35 -18.10 -6.96
C GLN A 382 10.39 -17.12 -6.29
N ALA A 383 10.88 -16.26 -5.40
CA ALA A 383 10.06 -15.24 -4.74
C ALA A 383 9.51 -14.19 -5.73
N LEU A 384 10.31 -13.79 -6.74
CA LEU A 384 9.97 -12.64 -7.59
C LEU A 384 9.45 -13.00 -8.99
N TRP A 385 9.53 -14.25 -9.45
CA TRP A 385 9.19 -14.56 -10.84
C TRP A 385 7.69 -14.40 -11.18
N ASP A 386 6.79 -14.54 -10.21
CA ASP A 386 5.33 -14.47 -10.41
C ASP A 386 4.71 -13.13 -9.95
N ILE A 387 5.50 -12.20 -9.41
CA ILE A 387 4.96 -10.88 -9.07
C ILE A 387 4.74 -10.05 -10.33
N LYS A 388 3.76 -9.14 -10.26
CA LYS A 388 3.44 -8.22 -11.36
C LYS A 388 4.66 -7.34 -11.67
N ASP A 389 4.89 -7.06 -12.95
CA ASP A 389 5.94 -6.14 -13.37
C ASP A 389 5.64 -4.73 -12.83
N ASN A 390 6.57 -4.17 -12.07
CA ASN A 390 6.54 -2.85 -11.47
C ASN A 390 7.96 -2.35 -11.19
N ASP A 391 8.09 -1.12 -10.72
CA ASP A 391 9.39 -0.47 -10.46
C ASP A 391 10.18 -1.16 -9.33
N GLU A 392 9.51 -1.73 -8.33
CA GLU A 392 10.17 -2.48 -7.26
C GLU A 392 10.83 -3.75 -7.79
N LYS A 393 10.09 -4.53 -8.58
CA LYS A 393 10.63 -5.72 -9.26
C LYS A 393 11.78 -5.33 -10.19
N GLU A 394 11.64 -4.23 -10.93
CA GLU A 394 12.70 -3.75 -11.84
C GLU A 394 13.98 -3.39 -11.10
N SER A 395 13.87 -2.59 -10.03
CA SER A 395 15.03 -2.21 -9.21
C SER A 395 15.74 -3.44 -8.62
N ALA A 396 14.98 -4.43 -8.16
CA ALA A 396 15.52 -5.68 -7.64
C ALA A 396 16.28 -6.49 -8.70
N PHE A 397 15.70 -6.64 -9.90
CA PHE A 397 16.35 -7.39 -10.99
C PHE A 397 17.57 -6.68 -11.56
N LEU A 398 17.57 -5.34 -11.62
CA LEU A 398 18.78 -4.59 -11.97
C LEU A 398 19.92 -4.87 -10.99
N GLY A 399 19.61 -4.92 -9.69
CA GLY A 399 20.60 -5.29 -8.67
C GLY A 399 21.08 -6.72 -8.81
N LEU A 400 20.19 -7.68 -9.10
CA LEU A 400 20.59 -9.06 -9.38
C LEU A 400 21.54 -9.13 -10.61
N CYS A 401 21.23 -8.39 -11.67
CA CYS A 401 22.11 -8.33 -12.85
C CYS A 401 23.50 -7.80 -12.48
N MET A 402 23.59 -6.75 -11.65
CA MET A 402 24.88 -6.23 -11.19
C MET A 402 25.66 -7.27 -10.35
N MET A 403 24.98 -8.00 -9.48
CA MET A 403 25.59 -9.08 -8.69
C MET A 403 26.09 -10.21 -9.58
N ILE A 404 25.34 -10.60 -10.63
CA ILE A 404 25.76 -11.63 -11.59
C ILE A 404 26.98 -11.17 -12.38
N HIS A 405 27.03 -9.90 -12.83
CA HIS A 405 28.20 -9.35 -13.50
C HIS A 405 29.46 -9.36 -12.62
N ALA A 406 29.28 -9.06 -11.32
CA ALA A 406 30.37 -9.05 -10.36
C ALA A 406 30.81 -10.48 -9.95
N ASN A 407 29.93 -11.46 -9.97
CA ASN A 407 30.20 -12.86 -9.59
C ASN A 407 29.48 -13.86 -10.52
N PRO A 408 29.86 -13.95 -11.81
CA PRO A 408 29.21 -14.85 -12.77
C PRO A 408 29.34 -16.32 -12.38
N ASN A 409 30.44 -16.75 -11.79
CA ASN A 409 30.61 -18.11 -11.32
C ASN A 409 29.65 -18.47 -10.17
N GLY A 410 29.36 -17.50 -9.30
CA GLY A 410 28.37 -17.66 -8.21
C GLY A 410 26.93 -17.82 -8.71
N ALA A 411 26.62 -17.33 -9.90
CA ALA A 411 25.32 -17.45 -10.50
C ALA A 411 25.06 -18.79 -11.21
N THR A 412 26.10 -19.62 -11.44
CA THR A 412 26.00 -20.82 -12.28
C THR A 412 24.96 -21.80 -11.78
N ALA A 413 24.91 -22.09 -10.48
CA ALA A 413 23.94 -23.02 -9.89
C ALA A 413 22.48 -22.51 -9.97
N GLY A 414 22.29 -21.21 -9.85
CA GLY A 414 20.98 -20.55 -9.91
C GLY A 414 20.54 -20.10 -11.31
N PHE A 415 21.37 -20.32 -12.33
CA PHE A 415 21.13 -19.75 -13.66
C PHE A 415 19.82 -20.20 -14.31
N ALA A 416 19.39 -21.45 -14.09
CA ALA A 416 18.11 -21.95 -14.59
C ALA A 416 16.91 -21.20 -13.97
N TYR A 417 16.97 -20.86 -12.69
CA TYR A 417 15.95 -20.06 -12.01
C TYR A 417 15.93 -18.61 -12.53
N PHE A 418 17.10 -18.04 -12.79
CA PHE A 418 17.20 -16.72 -13.45
C PHE A 418 16.54 -16.73 -14.82
N CYS A 419 16.84 -17.69 -15.69
CA CYS A 419 16.22 -17.82 -17.00
C CYS A 419 14.69 -17.93 -16.89
N ASN A 420 14.19 -18.73 -15.95
CA ASN A 420 12.76 -18.86 -15.69
C ASN A 420 12.12 -17.53 -15.23
N ALA A 421 12.79 -16.78 -14.38
CA ALA A 421 12.33 -15.46 -13.95
C ALA A 421 12.33 -14.44 -15.10
N VAL A 422 13.39 -14.41 -15.94
CA VAL A 422 13.50 -13.49 -17.09
C VAL A 422 12.39 -13.71 -18.12
N VAL A 423 12.03 -14.96 -18.44
CA VAL A 423 10.97 -15.23 -19.43
C VAL A 423 9.56 -14.90 -18.97
N ARG A 424 9.36 -14.70 -17.66
CA ARG A 424 8.08 -14.32 -17.06
C ARG A 424 7.82 -12.82 -17.06
N TRP A 425 8.85 -12.01 -17.34
CA TRP A 425 8.66 -10.60 -17.56
C TRP A 425 7.83 -10.35 -18.81
N THR A 426 6.79 -9.53 -18.70
CA THR A 426 5.93 -9.12 -19.80
C THR A 426 6.45 -7.87 -20.50
N ALA A 427 6.83 -6.86 -19.74
CA ALA A 427 7.25 -5.55 -20.26
C ALA A 427 8.46 -4.99 -19.46
N PRO A 428 9.65 -5.63 -19.51
CA PRO A 428 10.83 -5.05 -18.88
C PRO A 428 11.24 -3.76 -19.59
N SER A 429 11.81 -2.79 -18.86
CA SER A 429 12.40 -1.61 -19.48
C SER A 429 13.51 -1.99 -20.47
N GLU A 430 13.82 -1.09 -21.40
CA GLU A 430 14.93 -1.28 -22.35
C GLU A 430 16.26 -1.53 -21.61
N ARG A 431 16.48 -0.80 -20.52
CA ARG A 431 17.66 -0.95 -19.65
C ARG A 431 17.76 -2.36 -19.09
N LEU A 432 16.69 -2.84 -18.44
CA LEU A 432 16.65 -4.17 -17.82
C LEU A 432 16.78 -5.27 -18.88
N ASN A 433 16.09 -5.13 -20.00
CA ASN A 433 16.14 -6.10 -21.09
C ASN A 433 17.56 -6.22 -21.70
N ASN A 434 18.29 -5.10 -21.80
CA ASN A 434 19.68 -5.11 -22.24
C ASN A 434 20.61 -5.82 -21.24
N GLU A 435 20.39 -5.66 -19.93
CA GLU A 435 21.14 -6.41 -18.92
C GLU A 435 20.82 -7.92 -18.97
N PHE A 436 19.57 -8.30 -19.17
CA PHE A 436 19.22 -9.72 -19.39
C PHE A 436 19.95 -10.31 -20.59
N ARG A 437 19.97 -9.61 -21.72
CA ARG A 437 20.71 -10.06 -22.92
C ARG A 437 22.20 -10.24 -22.67
N LYS A 438 22.84 -9.27 -22.02
CA LYS A 438 24.29 -9.35 -21.69
C LYS A 438 24.58 -10.59 -20.86
N ILE A 439 23.78 -10.88 -19.85
CA ILE A 439 23.95 -12.04 -18.97
C ILE A 439 23.73 -13.33 -19.77
N LEU A 440 22.62 -13.45 -20.52
CA LEU A 440 22.30 -14.64 -21.30
C LEU A 440 23.40 -14.95 -22.33
N TYR A 441 23.90 -13.96 -23.06
CA TYR A 441 25.00 -14.12 -24.01
C TYR A 441 26.30 -14.43 -23.31
N GLY A 442 26.61 -13.79 -22.18
CA GLY A 442 27.81 -14.09 -21.39
C GLY A 442 27.85 -15.55 -20.91
N PHE A 443 26.71 -16.06 -20.40
CA PHE A 443 26.63 -17.48 -19.99
C PHE A 443 26.67 -18.44 -21.16
N ARG A 444 26.08 -18.08 -22.32
CA ARG A 444 26.23 -18.87 -23.55
C ARG A 444 27.70 -18.99 -23.97
N ASP A 445 28.39 -17.87 -23.98
CA ASP A 445 29.79 -17.82 -24.38
C ASP A 445 30.70 -18.57 -23.39
N MET A 446 30.42 -18.48 -22.09
CA MET A 446 31.10 -19.27 -21.05
C MET A 446 30.85 -20.77 -21.16
N SER A 447 29.65 -21.18 -21.58
CA SER A 447 29.27 -22.60 -21.70
C SER A 447 29.81 -23.25 -22.98
N GLY A 448 30.07 -22.46 -24.02
CA GLY A 448 30.55 -22.95 -25.32
C GLY A 448 29.67 -24.09 -25.89
N ASP A 449 30.30 -25.20 -26.30
CA ASP A 449 29.62 -26.36 -26.86
C ASP A 449 28.63 -27.04 -25.90
N LYS A 450 28.68 -26.73 -24.61
CA LYS A 450 27.74 -27.28 -23.61
C LYS A 450 26.43 -26.47 -23.51
N TRP A 451 26.34 -25.34 -24.16
CA TRP A 451 25.14 -24.48 -24.09
C TRP A 451 23.87 -25.20 -24.52
N ASP A 452 23.91 -25.90 -25.64
CA ASP A 452 22.75 -26.64 -26.15
C ASP A 452 22.32 -27.77 -25.22
N ALA A 453 23.25 -28.43 -24.55
CA ALA A 453 22.98 -29.44 -23.54
C ALA A 453 22.34 -28.84 -22.27
N HIS A 454 22.77 -27.65 -21.85
CA HIS A 454 22.13 -26.93 -20.75
C HIS A 454 20.75 -26.41 -21.14
N LYS A 455 20.59 -25.85 -22.35
CA LYS A 455 19.33 -25.36 -22.88
C LYS A 455 18.29 -26.49 -22.98
N ALA A 456 18.70 -27.71 -23.38
CA ALA A 456 17.83 -28.87 -23.48
C ALA A 456 17.20 -29.31 -22.12
N GLN A 457 17.73 -28.81 -21.00
CA GLN A 457 17.18 -29.09 -19.67
C GLN A 457 16.03 -28.11 -19.30
N PHE A 458 15.85 -27.03 -20.05
CA PHE A 458 14.73 -26.11 -19.84
C PHE A 458 13.44 -26.62 -20.45
N PRO A 459 12.29 -26.31 -19.86
CA PRO A 459 10.99 -26.51 -20.50
C PRO A 459 10.94 -25.83 -21.89
N PRO A 460 10.29 -26.45 -22.90
CA PRO A 460 10.24 -25.91 -24.27
C PRO A 460 9.75 -24.46 -24.35
N VAL A 461 8.78 -24.08 -23.51
CA VAL A 461 8.27 -22.71 -23.42
C VAL A 461 9.33 -21.71 -22.99
N ILE A 462 10.22 -22.09 -22.06
CA ILE A 462 11.32 -21.25 -21.61
C ILE A 462 12.34 -21.09 -22.73
N CYS A 463 12.70 -22.18 -23.45
CA CYS A 463 13.60 -22.12 -24.58
C CYS A 463 13.10 -21.16 -25.67
N GLN A 464 11.83 -21.27 -26.06
CA GLN A 464 11.24 -20.41 -27.08
C GLN A 464 11.29 -18.92 -26.65
N ARG A 465 10.86 -18.61 -25.42
CA ARG A 465 10.88 -17.22 -24.90
C ARG A 465 12.29 -16.64 -24.72
N LEU A 466 13.28 -17.48 -24.41
CA LEU A 466 14.68 -17.05 -24.37
C LEU A 466 15.25 -16.71 -25.76
N GLU A 467 14.74 -17.36 -26.82
CA GLU A 467 15.12 -17.04 -28.21
C GLU A 467 14.49 -15.73 -28.72
N GLU A 468 13.35 -15.35 -28.17
CA GLU A 468 12.65 -14.10 -28.49
C GLU A 468 13.26 -12.86 -27.78
N ARG A 469 14.05 -13.07 -26.75
CA ARG A 469 14.75 -12.03 -25.99
C ARG A 469 16.17 -11.78 -26.49
#